data_bed05a383d24ede413343422c0df61ff
#
_entry.id   bed05a383d24ede413343422c0df61ff
#
_cell.length_a   1.000
_cell.length_b   1.000
_cell.length_c   1.000
_cell.angle_alpha   90.00
_cell.angle_beta   90.00
_cell.angle_gamma   90.00
#
_symmetry.space_group_name_H-M   'P 1'
#
loop_
_entity.id
_entity.type
_entity.pdbx_description
1 polymer ?
#
loop_
_entity_poly.entity_id
_entity_poly.type
_entity_poly.pdbx_seq_one_letter_code
_entity_poly.pdbx_strand_id
1 'polypeptide(L)'
;MTIALQTVHLEKQFGGLKITRDLSLKIAAGARHALIGPNGAGKTTVINLLTGVLKPDRGRILLEGSDITDLPVHRRVRRGLSRTFQINQLYADLTPLETIGLAVSERLGRGRDWWRRMGTRDDVNAEIAENLARFHLHDVMNEPTAMLPYGKQRLLEIAVAIATKPRVLLLDEPAAGVPESERHDILAAVAALPRDVTVLLIEHDMDLVFSFADRISVMVNGALLVEGPPDQVARDPRVKAVYLGEATNA
;
A
#
# COMPACT_ATOMS: atom_id res chain seq x y z
N MET A 1 -10.15 17.82 -10.11
CA MET A 1 -9.33 16.97 -9.21
C MET A 1 -8.31 16.23 -10.07
N THR A 2 -7.03 16.27 -9.70
CA THR A 2 -5.98 15.51 -10.37
C THR A 2 -6.07 14.05 -9.98
N ILE A 3 -5.97 13.12 -10.93
CA ILE A 3 -6.00 11.69 -10.70
C ILE A 3 -4.55 11.18 -10.55
N ALA A 4 -4.24 10.57 -9.42
CA ALA A 4 -2.92 9.99 -9.16
C ALA A 4 -2.79 8.59 -9.75
N LEU A 5 -3.81 7.74 -9.59
CA LEU A 5 -3.81 6.37 -10.11
C LEU A 5 -5.16 6.05 -10.74
N GLN A 6 -5.14 5.43 -11.92
CA GLN A 6 -6.36 5.04 -12.63
C GLN A 6 -6.21 3.67 -13.27
N THR A 7 -7.26 2.86 -13.22
CA THR A 7 -7.44 1.72 -14.11
C THR A 7 -8.54 2.01 -15.11
N VAL A 8 -8.41 1.50 -16.33
CA VAL A 8 -9.37 1.70 -17.42
C VAL A 8 -9.67 0.34 -18.01
N HIS A 9 -10.90 -0.16 -17.80
CA HIS A 9 -11.41 -1.43 -18.32
C HIS A 9 -10.47 -2.62 -18.05
N LEU A 10 -9.95 -2.72 -16.80
CA LEU A 10 -8.91 -3.69 -16.44
C LEU A 10 -9.51 -5.09 -16.32
N GLU A 11 -8.98 -6.04 -17.11
CA GLU A 11 -9.40 -7.44 -17.11
C GLU A 11 -8.22 -8.37 -16.83
N LYS A 12 -8.47 -9.40 -16.02
CA LYS A 12 -7.54 -10.50 -15.74
C LYS A 12 -8.29 -11.81 -15.58
N GLN A 13 -7.79 -12.84 -16.26
CA GLN A 13 -8.29 -14.19 -16.08
C GLN A 13 -7.15 -15.19 -15.84
N PHE A 14 -7.45 -16.27 -15.15
CA PHE A 14 -6.58 -17.42 -14.99
C PHE A 14 -7.33 -18.65 -15.48
N GLY A 15 -6.82 -19.27 -16.56
CA GLY A 15 -7.58 -20.30 -17.26
C GLY A 15 -8.94 -19.79 -17.72
N GLY A 16 -10.03 -20.41 -17.28
CA GLY A 16 -11.40 -19.99 -17.59
C GLY A 16 -12.01 -19.00 -16.58
N LEU A 17 -11.32 -18.71 -15.47
CA LEU A 17 -11.86 -17.89 -14.38
C LEU A 17 -11.47 -16.42 -14.55
N LYS A 18 -12.46 -15.54 -14.75
CA LYS A 18 -12.25 -14.08 -14.76
C LYS A 18 -12.19 -13.56 -13.34
N ILE A 19 -11.03 -13.00 -12.94
CA ILE A 19 -10.78 -12.46 -11.60
C ILE A 19 -11.06 -10.95 -11.55
N THR A 20 -10.71 -10.20 -12.61
CA THR A 20 -11.17 -8.80 -12.76
C THR A 20 -11.99 -8.66 -14.03
N ARG A 21 -13.09 -7.92 -13.93
CA ARG A 21 -14.09 -7.74 -14.99
C ARG A 21 -14.35 -6.28 -15.19
N ASP A 22 -13.78 -5.70 -16.24
CA ASP A 22 -14.02 -4.30 -16.63
C ASP A 22 -13.77 -3.30 -15.49
N LEU A 23 -12.73 -3.55 -14.67
CA LEU A 23 -12.47 -2.76 -13.47
C LEU A 23 -11.89 -1.39 -13.84
N SER A 24 -12.69 -0.34 -13.60
CA SER A 24 -12.29 1.05 -13.78
C SER A 24 -12.33 1.81 -12.46
N LEU A 25 -11.15 2.17 -11.92
CA LEU A 25 -10.98 2.91 -10.66
C LEU A 25 -10.32 4.25 -10.96
N LYS A 26 -10.66 5.28 -10.18
CA LYS A 26 -10.02 6.60 -10.23
C LYS A 26 -9.68 7.05 -8.81
N ILE A 27 -8.40 7.16 -8.52
CA ILE A 27 -7.90 7.56 -7.21
C ILE A 27 -7.33 8.98 -7.34
N ALA A 28 -7.94 9.92 -6.63
CA ALA A 28 -7.52 11.31 -6.66
C ALA A 28 -6.17 11.49 -5.96
N ALA A 29 -5.39 12.48 -6.39
CA ALA A 29 -4.13 12.82 -5.73
C ALA A 29 -4.38 13.26 -4.28
N GLY A 30 -3.57 12.76 -3.35
CA GLY A 30 -3.67 13.01 -1.92
C GLY A 30 -4.82 12.28 -1.21
N ALA A 31 -5.62 11.48 -1.91
CA ALA A 31 -6.74 10.76 -1.31
C ALA A 31 -6.27 9.62 -0.40
N ARG A 32 -7.06 9.36 0.63
CA ARG A 32 -7.09 8.13 1.42
C ARG A 32 -8.20 7.26 0.86
N HIS A 33 -7.86 6.37 -0.06
CA HIS A 33 -8.82 5.54 -0.76
C HIS A 33 -8.76 4.11 -0.26
N ALA A 34 -9.89 3.51 0.11
CA ALA A 34 -9.94 2.10 0.48
C ALA A 34 -10.57 1.26 -0.65
N LEU A 35 -9.99 0.09 -0.91
CA LEU A 35 -10.56 -0.95 -1.75
C LEU A 35 -10.94 -2.13 -0.87
N ILE A 36 -12.23 -2.35 -0.70
CA ILE A 36 -12.78 -3.41 0.13
C ILE A 36 -13.58 -4.41 -0.69
N GLY A 37 -13.96 -5.53 -0.09
CA GLY A 37 -14.79 -6.57 -0.70
C GLY A 37 -14.54 -7.92 -0.05
N PRO A 38 -15.41 -8.90 -0.28
CA PRO A 38 -15.32 -10.23 0.27
C PRO A 38 -14.04 -10.96 -0.16
N ASN A 39 -13.79 -12.09 0.52
CA ASN A 39 -12.70 -12.99 0.12
C ASN A 39 -12.96 -13.51 -1.30
N GLY A 40 -11.91 -13.56 -2.12
CA GLY A 40 -12.05 -13.94 -3.53
C GLY A 40 -12.61 -12.83 -4.46
N ALA A 41 -12.91 -11.62 -3.96
CA ALA A 41 -13.36 -10.52 -4.83
C ALA A 41 -12.33 -10.07 -5.88
N GLY A 42 -11.05 -10.45 -5.73
CA GLY A 42 -9.97 -10.13 -6.67
C GLY A 42 -9.07 -8.97 -6.23
N LYS A 43 -9.19 -8.48 -4.99
CA LYS A 43 -8.40 -7.35 -4.46
C LYS A 43 -6.89 -7.54 -4.61
N THR A 44 -6.36 -8.67 -4.17
CA THR A 44 -4.92 -9.01 -4.30
C THR A 44 -4.48 -9.07 -5.77
N THR A 45 -5.35 -9.55 -6.67
CA THR A 45 -5.08 -9.54 -8.11
C THR A 45 -4.97 -8.11 -8.63
N VAL A 46 -5.86 -7.21 -8.20
CA VAL A 46 -5.80 -5.78 -8.57
C VAL A 46 -4.48 -5.17 -8.13
N ILE A 47 -4.06 -5.39 -6.88
CA ILE A 47 -2.75 -4.91 -6.39
C ILE A 47 -1.60 -5.46 -7.26
N ASN A 48 -1.61 -6.74 -7.57
CA ASN A 48 -0.56 -7.36 -8.39
C ASN A 48 -0.54 -6.80 -9.82
N LEU A 49 -1.70 -6.45 -10.37
CA LEU A 49 -1.81 -5.74 -11.66
C LEU A 49 -1.26 -4.32 -11.55
N LEU A 50 -1.66 -3.56 -10.52
CA LEU A 50 -1.19 -2.19 -10.28
C LEU A 50 0.32 -2.13 -10.09
N THR A 51 0.90 -3.08 -9.36
CA THR A 51 2.35 -3.13 -9.12
C THR A 51 3.18 -3.69 -10.28
N GLY A 52 2.54 -4.38 -11.25
CA GLY A 52 3.23 -5.01 -12.38
C GLY A 52 3.80 -6.39 -12.07
N VAL A 53 3.42 -7.00 -10.94
CA VAL A 53 3.68 -8.41 -10.64
C VAL A 53 2.88 -9.30 -11.60
N LEU A 54 1.66 -8.86 -11.93
CA LEU A 54 0.82 -9.46 -12.97
C LEU A 54 0.62 -8.48 -14.13
N LYS A 55 0.52 -9.03 -15.34
CA LYS A 55 0.13 -8.27 -16.54
C LYS A 55 -1.38 -8.44 -16.76
N PRO A 56 -2.13 -7.34 -17.02
CA PRO A 56 -3.54 -7.44 -17.40
C PRO A 56 -3.68 -8.11 -18.78
N ASP A 57 -4.82 -8.77 -19.01
CA ASP A 57 -5.15 -9.33 -20.30
C ASP A 57 -5.78 -8.26 -21.22
N ARG A 58 -6.49 -7.27 -20.59
CA ARG A 58 -7.03 -6.09 -21.27
C ARG A 58 -7.04 -4.90 -20.32
N GLY A 59 -7.21 -3.72 -20.90
CA GLY A 59 -7.29 -2.47 -20.17
C GLY A 59 -5.95 -1.80 -19.97
N ARG A 60 -5.94 -0.69 -19.22
CA ARG A 60 -4.75 0.12 -18.96
C ARG A 60 -4.66 0.56 -17.51
N ILE A 61 -3.44 0.85 -17.09
CA ILE A 61 -3.11 1.39 -15.77
C ILE A 61 -2.35 2.69 -15.99
N LEU A 62 -2.87 3.78 -15.44
CA LEU A 62 -2.30 5.10 -15.59
C LEU A 62 -1.86 5.64 -14.23
N LEU A 63 -0.62 6.13 -14.15
CA LEU A 63 -0.07 6.83 -13.00
C LEU A 63 0.12 8.30 -13.41
N GLU A 64 -0.59 9.22 -12.76
CA GLU A 64 -0.61 10.63 -13.11
C GLU A 64 -0.81 10.89 -14.63
N GLY A 65 -1.75 10.16 -15.22
CA GLY A 65 -2.05 10.22 -16.64
C GLY A 65 -1.06 9.49 -17.56
N SER A 66 0.09 9.05 -17.06
CA SER A 66 1.08 8.30 -17.84
C SER A 66 0.75 6.80 -17.82
N ASP A 67 0.72 6.15 -18.97
CA ASP A 67 0.51 4.71 -19.08
C ASP A 67 1.71 3.93 -18.50
N ILE A 68 1.42 3.06 -17.53
CA ILE A 68 2.41 2.21 -16.87
C ILE A 68 2.11 0.72 -17.06
N THR A 69 1.14 0.38 -17.91
CA THR A 69 0.59 -0.98 -18.07
C THR A 69 1.67 -2.03 -18.33
N ASP A 70 2.61 -1.73 -19.23
CA ASP A 70 3.67 -2.64 -19.62
C ASP A 70 4.99 -2.44 -18.84
N LEU A 71 5.02 -1.51 -17.88
CA LEU A 71 6.22 -1.26 -17.11
C LEU A 71 6.44 -2.35 -16.05
N PRO A 72 7.68 -2.86 -15.92
CA PRO A 72 8.04 -3.80 -14.84
C PRO A 72 8.02 -3.10 -13.48
N VAL A 73 7.92 -3.91 -12.40
CA VAL A 73 7.80 -3.44 -11.00
C VAL A 73 8.79 -2.33 -10.66
N HIS A 74 10.09 -2.53 -10.89
CA HIS A 74 11.14 -1.57 -10.53
C HIS A 74 10.98 -0.21 -11.24
N ARG A 75 10.44 -0.19 -12.47
CA ARG A 75 10.15 1.07 -13.18
C ARG A 75 8.93 1.79 -12.63
N ARG A 76 7.92 1.05 -12.15
CA ARG A 76 6.75 1.65 -11.48
C ARG A 76 7.16 2.28 -10.16
N VAL A 77 8.02 1.61 -9.37
CA VAL A 77 8.59 2.16 -8.13
C VAL A 77 9.34 3.47 -8.40
N ARG A 78 10.22 3.49 -9.41
CA ARG A 78 10.95 4.72 -9.80
C ARG A 78 10.04 5.85 -10.30
N ARG A 79 8.81 5.53 -10.73
CA ARG A 79 7.79 6.53 -11.07
C ARG A 79 6.93 6.96 -9.88
N GLY A 80 7.18 6.41 -8.70
CA GLY A 80 6.51 6.79 -7.47
C GLY A 80 5.31 5.92 -7.09
N LEU A 81 5.17 4.70 -7.61
CA LEU A 81 4.19 3.72 -7.16
C LEU A 81 4.86 2.69 -6.27
N SER A 82 4.69 2.79 -4.95
CA SER A 82 5.24 1.85 -3.97
C SER A 82 4.14 0.99 -3.34
N ARG A 83 4.52 -0.20 -2.86
CA ARG A 83 3.64 -1.12 -2.15
C ARG A 83 4.35 -1.64 -0.90
N THR A 84 3.62 -1.78 0.21
CA THR A 84 4.02 -2.66 1.30
C THR A 84 3.61 -4.10 0.97
N PHE A 85 4.42 -5.07 1.36
CA PHE A 85 4.15 -6.46 1.09
C PHE A 85 3.40 -7.10 2.27
N GLN A 86 2.52 -8.06 1.98
CA GLN A 86 1.76 -8.82 2.98
C GLN A 86 2.66 -9.80 3.77
N ILE A 87 3.81 -10.20 3.17
CA ILE A 87 4.82 -11.06 3.78
C ILE A 87 6.04 -10.19 4.04
N ASN A 88 6.55 -10.21 5.26
CA ASN A 88 7.77 -9.50 5.64
C ASN A 88 8.92 -9.85 4.69
N GLN A 89 9.32 -8.91 3.86
CA GLN A 89 10.47 -9.02 2.95
C GLN A 89 11.65 -8.16 3.44
N LEU A 90 11.66 -7.83 4.72
CA LEU A 90 12.76 -7.12 5.34
C LEU A 90 13.98 -8.03 5.45
N TYR A 91 15.15 -7.45 5.28
CA TYR A 91 16.39 -8.16 5.52
C TYR A 91 16.57 -8.41 7.02
N ALA A 92 16.56 -9.67 7.41
CA ALA A 92 16.56 -10.10 8.81
C ALA A 92 17.76 -9.57 9.62
N ASP A 93 18.92 -9.51 8.99
CA ASP A 93 20.20 -9.12 9.61
C ASP A 93 20.44 -7.60 9.60
N LEU A 94 19.65 -6.83 8.84
CA LEU A 94 19.78 -5.37 8.82
C LEU A 94 18.95 -4.73 9.93
N THR A 95 19.45 -3.61 10.42
CA THR A 95 18.75 -2.76 11.38
C THR A 95 17.75 -1.83 10.68
N PRO A 96 16.77 -1.24 11.37
CA PRO A 96 15.91 -0.19 10.83
C PRO A 96 16.69 0.98 10.22
N LEU A 97 17.76 1.42 10.89
CA LEU A 97 18.64 2.47 10.41
C LEU A 97 19.25 2.12 9.05
N GLU A 98 19.79 0.91 8.92
CA GLU A 98 20.41 0.43 7.68
C GLU A 98 19.38 0.24 6.58
N THR A 99 18.23 -0.35 6.90
CA THR A 99 17.18 -0.66 5.93
C THR A 99 16.58 0.62 5.33
N ILE A 100 16.26 1.62 6.15
CA ILE A 100 15.78 2.94 5.69
C ILE A 100 16.90 3.64 4.92
N GLY A 101 18.15 3.57 5.41
CA GLY A 101 19.32 4.14 4.76
C GLY A 101 19.54 3.61 3.34
N LEU A 102 19.35 2.30 3.13
CA LEU A 102 19.41 1.67 1.81
C LEU A 102 18.31 2.20 0.88
N ALA A 103 17.07 2.32 1.36
CA ALA A 103 15.95 2.82 0.57
C ALA A 103 16.17 4.28 0.12
N VAL A 104 16.65 5.15 1.04
CA VAL A 104 17.01 6.54 0.73
C VAL A 104 18.15 6.60 -0.28
N SER A 105 19.19 5.78 -0.09
CA SER A 105 20.37 5.75 -0.97
C SER A 105 20.01 5.27 -2.39
N GLU A 106 19.19 4.23 -2.52
CA GLU A 106 18.72 3.74 -3.83
C GLU A 106 17.89 4.81 -4.56
N ARG A 107 16.97 5.47 -3.85
CA ARG A 107 16.16 6.57 -4.40
C ARG A 107 17.01 7.70 -4.95
N LEU A 108 18.11 8.04 -4.25
CA LEU A 108 19.05 9.09 -4.67
C LEU A 108 20.02 8.63 -5.78
N GLY A 109 19.86 7.39 -6.30
CA GLY A 109 20.74 6.83 -7.32
C GLY A 109 22.15 6.52 -6.82
N ARG A 110 22.33 6.38 -5.50
CA ARG A 110 23.63 6.24 -4.82
C ARG A 110 23.89 4.83 -4.31
N GLY A 111 23.08 3.85 -4.67
CA GLY A 111 23.24 2.46 -4.26
C GLY A 111 24.59 1.83 -4.66
N ARG A 112 25.38 2.47 -5.56
CA ARG A 112 26.75 2.05 -5.91
C ARG A 112 27.83 2.65 -4.98
N ASP A 113 27.48 3.65 -4.15
CA ASP A 113 28.42 4.37 -3.25
C ASP A 113 28.44 3.75 -1.83
N TRP A 114 28.01 2.52 -1.66
CA TRP A 114 27.94 1.83 -0.38
C TRP A 114 29.32 1.63 0.30
N TRP A 115 30.41 1.82 -0.44
CA TRP A 115 31.79 1.85 0.08
C TRP A 115 32.11 3.11 0.91
N ARG A 116 31.31 4.19 0.78
CA ARG A 116 31.45 5.35 1.66
C ARG A 116 30.62 5.11 2.91
N ARG A 117 31.24 5.24 4.09
CA ARG A 117 30.56 5.07 5.39
C ARG A 117 29.20 5.77 5.36
N MET A 118 28.12 5.07 5.67
CA MET A 118 26.84 5.66 6.02
C MET A 118 27.12 6.64 7.18
N GLY A 119 26.60 7.86 7.10
CA GLY A 119 26.81 8.86 8.15
C GLY A 119 27.65 10.08 7.75
N THR A 120 28.15 10.14 6.50
CA THR A 120 28.96 11.29 6.06
C THR A 120 28.15 12.42 5.39
N ARG A 121 26.81 12.35 5.42
CA ARG A 121 25.93 13.32 4.74
C ARG A 121 24.78 13.71 5.63
N ASP A 122 24.76 14.94 6.05
CA ASP A 122 23.75 15.49 6.96
C ASP A 122 22.32 15.43 6.39
N ASP A 123 22.16 15.61 5.07
CA ASP A 123 20.88 15.55 4.37
C ASP A 123 20.24 14.15 4.41
N VAL A 124 21.03 13.10 4.17
CA VAL A 124 20.57 11.72 4.23
C VAL A 124 20.29 11.29 5.66
N ASN A 125 21.17 11.64 6.59
CA ASN A 125 21.01 11.31 8.00
C ASN A 125 19.76 11.98 8.61
N ALA A 126 19.50 13.24 8.24
CA ALA A 126 18.29 13.94 8.66
C ALA A 126 17.02 13.26 8.18
N GLU A 127 17.00 12.80 6.91
CA GLU A 127 15.85 12.10 6.35
C GLU A 127 15.63 10.72 7.00
N ILE A 128 16.70 9.99 7.28
CA ILE A 128 16.62 8.70 7.99
C ILE A 128 16.08 8.94 9.41
N ALA A 129 16.62 9.92 10.14
CA ALA A 129 16.17 10.26 11.49
C ALA A 129 14.69 10.68 11.52
N GLU A 130 14.24 11.48 10.55
CA GLU A 130 12.84 11.86 10.40
C GLU A 130 11.93 10.63 10.19
N ASN A 131 12.33 9.69 9.33
CA ASN A 131 11.56 8.47 9.11
C ASN A 131 11.52 7.58 10.36
N LEU A 132 12.65 7.39 11.04
CA LEU A 132 12.70 6.63 12.29
C LEU A 132 11.78 7.23 13.37
N ALA A 133 11.78 8.57 13.51
CA ALA A 133 10.92 9.26 14.45
C ALA A 133 9.43 9.15 14.07
N ARG A 134 9.09 9.35 12.79
CA ARG A 134 7.72 9.29 12.28
C ARG A 134 7.06 7.93 12.53
N PHE A 135 7.82 6.84 12.40
CA PHE A 135 7.33 5.48 12.57
C PHE A 135 7.66 4.87 13.93
N HIS A 136 8.07 5.69 14.92
CA HIS A 136 8.38 5.24 16.27
C HIS A 136 9.38 4.07 16.31
N LEU A 137 10.44 4.14 15.48
CA LEU A 137 11.48 3.11 15.35
C LEU A 137 12.80 3.52 15.99
N HIS A 138 12.85 4.69 16.64
CA HIS A 138 14.10 5.25 17.19
C HIS A 138 14.67 4.39 18.32
N ASP A 139 13.81 3.82 19.15
CA ASP A 139 14.14 2.93 20.27
C ASP A 139 14.81 1.62 19.84
N VAL A 140 14.50 1.14 18.64
CA VAL A 140 14.98 -0.13 18.08
C VAL A 140 15.87 0.05 16.84
N MET A 141 16.31 1.27 16.54
CA MET A 141 16.98 1.59 15.28
C MET A 141 18.27 0.83 15.01
N ASN A 142 18.91 0.30 16.07
CA ASN A 142 20.17 -0.46 15.99
C ASN A 142 19.97 -1.96 16.23
N GLU A 143 18.75 -2.44 16.41
CA GLU A 143 18.46 -3.85 16.60
C GLU A 143 18.24 -4.56 15.24
N PRO A 144 18.74 -5.79 15.06
CA PRO A 144 18.46 -6.56 13.86
C PRO A 144 16.96 -6.73 13.66
N THR A 145 16.48 -6.57 12.43
CA THR A 145 15.05 -6.64 12.07
C THR A 145 14.39 -7.95 12.55
N ALA A 146 15.11 -9.07 12.52
CA ALA A 146 14.61 -10.35 12.98
C ALA A 146 14.27 -10.37 14.49
N MET A 147 14.85 -9.46 15.29
CA MET A 147 14.63 -9.37 16.74
C MET A 147 13.50 -8.42 17.12
N LEU A 148 12.99 -7.66 16.15
CA LEU A 148 11.93 -6.68 16.41
C LEU A 148 10.58 -7.37 16.66
N PRO A 149 9.72 -6.80 17.54
CA PRO A 149 8.31 -7.14 17.62
C PRO A 149 7.64 -7.02 16.25
N TYR A 150 6.63 -7.85 15.99
CA TYR A 150 5.99 -7.91 14.67
C TYR A 150 5.40 -6.56 14.22
N GLY A 151 4.79 -5.80 15.13
CA GLY A 151 4.28 -4.46 14.84
C GLY A 151 5.39 -3.48 14.43
N LYS A 152 6.57 -3.55 15.08
CA LYS A 152 7.74 -2.73 14.69
C LYS A 152 8.27 -3.11 13.31
N GLN A 153 8.27 -4.41 12.95
CA GLN A 153 8.61 -4.85 11.60
C GLN A 153 7.62 -4.28 10.56
N ARG A 154 6.32 -4.27 10.86
CA ARG A 154 5.29 -3.67 9.98
C ARG A 154 5.48 -2.16 9.83
N LEU A 155 5.75 -1.45 10.91
CA LEU A 155 6.08 -0.01 10.84
C LEU A 155 7.33 0.25 9.99
N LEU A 156 8.35 -0.61 10.10
CA LEU A 156 9.56 -0.51 9.28
C LEU A 156 9.27 -0.73 7.79
N GLU A 157 8.42 -1.68 7.42
CA GLU A 157 7.99 -1.87 6.03
C GLU A 157 7.35 -0.60 5.44
N ILE A 158 6.46 0.03 6.21
CA ILE A 158 5.82 1.29 5.79
C ILE A 158 6.86 2.42 5.70
N ALA A 159 7.77 2.51 6.67
CA ALA A 159 8.85 3.49 6.68
C ALA A 159 9.76 3.36 5.44
N VAL A 160 10.14 2.14 5.07
CA VAL A 160 10.93 1.84 3.86
C VAL A 160 10.17 2.27 2.60
N ALA A 161 8.87 1.97 2.51
CA ALA A 161 8.06 2.37 1.38
C ALA A 161 7.96 3.91 1.27
N ILE A 162 7.81 4.62 2.39
CA ILE A 162 7.78 6.10 2.45
C ILE A 162 9.16 6.71 2.14
N ALA A 163 10.26 6.07 2.54
CA ALA A 163 11.61 6.54 2.24
C ALA A 163 11.89 6.61 0.73
N THR A 164 11.14 5.87 -0.09
CA THR A 164 11.18 5.99 -1.56
C THR A 164 10.52 7.27 -2.10
N LYS A 165 9.85 8.07 -1.26
CA LYS A 165 9.03 9.24 -1.61
C LYS A 165 7.99 8.94 -2.67
N PRO A 166 7.07 7.99 -2.39
CA PRO A 166 6.07 7.58 -3.37
C PRO A 166 5.02 8.67 -3.58
N ARG A 167 4.50 8.76 -4.80
CA ARG A 167 3.29 9.56 -5.13
C ARG A 167 2.02 8.78 -4.79
N VAL A 168 2.10 7.45 -4.96
CA VAL A 168 1.03 6.51 -4.60
C VAL A 168 1.63 5.37 -3.79
N LEU A 169 1.07 5.15 -2.60
CA LEU A 169 1.40 4.03 -1.71
C LEU A 169 0.23 3.05 -1.67
N LEU A 170 0.51 1.80 -1.98
CA LEU A 170 -0.43 0.69 -1.88
C LEU A 170 -0.16 -0.04 -0.57
N LEU A 171 -1.15 -0.06 0.33
CA LEU A 171 -1.12 -0.77 1.60
C LEU A 171 -2.05 -1.98 1.50
N ASP A 172 -1.48 -3.17 1.62
CA ASP A 172 -2.23 -4.43 1.50
C ASP A 172 -2.28 -5.10 2.88
N GLU A 173 -3.41 -4.95 3.55
CA GLU A 173 -3.68 -5.45 4.91
C GLU A 173 -2.54 -5.12 5.90
N PRO A 174 -2.21 -3.83 6.11
CA PRO A 174 -1.05 -3.44 6.89
C PRO A 174 -1.11 -3.90 8.35
N ALA A 175 -2.30 -4.13 8.89
CA ALA A 175 -2.51 -4.60 10.26
C ALA A 175 -2.73 -6.12 10.37
N ALA A 176 -2.63 -6.88 9.26
CA ALA A 176 -2.82 -8.32 9.27
C ALA A 176 -1.74 -9.04 10.10
N GLY A 177 -2.18 -9.94 10.99
CA GLY A 177 -1.28 -10.71 11.86
C GLY A 177 -0.67 -9.92 13.03
N VAL A 178 -0.98 -8.62 13.14
CA VAL A 178 -0.51 -7.78 14.25
C VAL A 178 -1.42 -7.96 15.46
N PRO A 179 -0.86 -8.13 16.68
CA PRO A 179 -1.66 -8.14 17.92
C PRO A 179 -2.55 -6.89 18.00
N GLU A 180 -3.75 -7.04 18.56
CA GLU A 180 -4.74 -5.95 18.66
C GLU A 180 -4.17 -4.71 19.37
N SER A 181 -3.35 -4.92 20.41
CA SER A 181 -2.68 -3.84 21.14
C SER A 181 -1.72 -2.99 20.29
N GLU A 182 -1.15 -3.55 19.21
CA GLU A 182 -0.19 -2.87 18.35
C GLU A 182 -0.82 -2.34 17.05
N ARG A 183 -2.04 -2.80 16.69
CA ARG A 183 -2.74 -2.34 15.47
C ARG A 183 -2.96 -0.84 15.44
N HIS A 184 -3.31 -0.26 16.60
CA HIS A 184 -3.56 1.16 16.71
C HIS A 184 -2.37 2.01 16.26
N ASP A 185 -1.15 1.60 16.62
CA ASP A 185 0.07 2.33 16.26
C ASP A 185 0.32 2.32 14.75
N ILE A 186 0.07 1.18 14.09
CA ILE A 186 0.19 1.06 12.63
C ILE A 186 -0.82 1.98 11.95
N LEU A 187 -2.06 1.98 12.43
CA LEU A 187 -3.14 2.79 11.87
C LEU A 187 -2.88 4.28 12.07
N ALA A 188 -2.41 4.66 13.26
CA ALA A 188 -2.02 6.03 13.56
C ALA A 188 -0.88 6.48 12.64
N ALA A 189 0.13 5.64 12.44
CA ALA A 189 1.25 5.91 11.53
C ALA A 189 0.78 6.09 10.08
N VAL A 190 -0.15 5.25 9.60
CA VAL A 190 -0.72 5.36 8.24
C VAL A 190 -1.60 6.61 8.11
N ALA A 191 -2.41 6.93 9.13
CA ALA A 191 -3.24 8.13 9.13
C ALA A 191 -2.41 9.42 9.14
N ALA A 192 -1.26 9.41 9.83
CA ALA A 192 -0.32 10.52 9.91
C ALA A 192 0.54 10.74 8.66
N LEU A 193 0.40 9.89 7.63
CA LEU A 193 1.13 10.07 6.36
C LEU A 193 0.79 11.42 5.71
N PRO A 194 1.77 12.12 5.11
CA PRO A 194 1.54 13.38 4.43
C PRO A 194 0.49 13.26 3.33
N ARG A 195 -0.33 14.31 3.13
CA ARG A 195 -1.40 14.32 2.12
C ARG A 195 -0.90 14.46 0.68
N ASP A 196 0.37 14.73 0.46
CA ASP A 196 1.02 14.65 -0.86
C ASP A 196 1.23 13.20 -1.31
N VAL A 197 1.19 12.23 -0.39
CA VAL A 197 1.18 10.80 -0.70
C VAL A 197 -0.26 10.31 -0.83
N THR A 198 -0.65 9.87 -2.02
CA THR A 198 -1.93 9.19 -2.25
C THR A 198 -1.85 7.77 -1.68
N VAL A 199 -2.85 7.34 -0.90
CA VAL A 199 -2.85 5.98 -0.32
C VAL A 199 -4.04 5.19 -0.85
N LEU A 200 -3.75 3.99 -1.38
CA LEU A 200 -4.75 2.95 -1.62
C LEU A 200 -4.58 1.86 -0.57
N LEU A 201 -5.56 1.76 0.32
CA LEU A 201 -5.61 0.77 1.39
C LEU A 201 -6.50 -0.40 0.99
N ILE A 202 -6.01 -1.62 1.11
CA ILE A 202 -6.84 -2.82 1.11
C ILE A 202 -6.94 -3.30 2.54
N GLU A 203 -8.17 -3.42 3.03
CA GLU A 203 -8.47 -3.89 4.37
C GLU A 203 -9.83 -4.60 4.41
N HIS A 204 -10.00 -5.44 5.42
CA HIS A 204 -11.26 -6.12 5.72
C HIS A 204 -11.86 -5.67 7.06
N ASP A 205 -11.08 -4.97 7.89
CA ASP A 205 -11.56 -4.33 9.12
C ASP A 205 -12.32 -3.05 8.75
N MET A 206 -13.65 -3.09 8.91
CA MET A 206 -14.52 -2.00 8.48
C MET A 206 -14.36 -0.76 9.36
N ASP A 207 -14.12 -0.90 10.67
CA ASP A 207 -13.93 0.23 11.58
C ASP A 207 -12.68 1.01 11.19
N LEU A 208 -11.63 0.28 10.83
CA LEU A 208 -10.42 0.86 10.28
C LEU A 208 -10.68 1.59 8.96
N VAL A 209 -11.34 0.93 8.02
CA VAL A 209 -11.64 1.50 6.71
C VAL A 209 -12.45 2.80 6.85
N PHE A 210 -13.49 2.80 7.68
CA PHE A 210 -14.35 3.97 7.88
C PHE A 210 -13.65 5.13 8.60
N SER A 211 -12.71 4.83 9.49
CA SER A 211 -11.94 5.88 10.19
C SER A 211 -10.85 6.50 9.30
N PHE A 212 -10.32 5.74 8.37
CA PHE A 212 -9.19 6.14 7.54
C PHE A 212 -9.57 6.78 6.20
N ALA A 213 -10.58 6.22 5.50
CA ALA A 213 -10.80 6.51 4.10
C ALA A 213 -11.61 7.78 3.86
N ASP A 214 -11.16 8.61 2.92
CA ASP A 214 -11.96 9.70 2.34
C ASP A 214 -12.98 9.14 1.32
N ARG A 215 -12.64 7.99 0.69
CA ARG A 215 -13.43 7.33 -0.34
C ARG A 215 -13.21 5.81 -0.31
N ILE A 216 -14.28 5.07 -0.52
CA ILE A 216 -14.28 3.61 -0.49
C ILE A 216 -14.79 3.07 -1.83
N SER A 217 -14.06 2.14 -2.43
CA SER A 217 -14.50 1.30 -3.55
C SER A 217 -14.78 -0.11 -3.06
N VAL A 218 -15.99 -0.60 -3.29
CA VAL A 218 -16.39 -1.97 -2.94
C VAL A 218 -16.32 -2.85 -4.18
N MET A 219 -15.52 -3.90 -4.10
CA MET A 219 -15.30 -4.85 -5.19
C MET A 219 -15.97 -6.19 -4.89
N VAL A 220 -16.74 -6.71 -5.85
CA VAL A 220 -17.42 -8.01 -5.76
C VAL A 220 -17.27 -8.76 -7.07
N ASN A 221 -16.88 -10.03 -7.01
CA ASN A 221 -16.73 -10.90 -8.20
C ASN A 221 -15.91 -10.25 -9.34
N GLY A 222 -14.86 -9.52 -8.99
CA GLY A 222 -13.96 -8.90 -9.95
C GLY A 222 -14.41 -7.57 -10.54
N ALA A 223 -15.55 -7.03 -10.13
CA ALA A 223 -16.09 -5.78 -10.61
C ALA A 223 -16.33 -4.78 -9.48
N LEU A 224 -16.37 -3.49 -9.80
CA LEU A 224 -16.75 -2.43 -8.87
C LEU A 224 -18.25 -2.47 -8.64
N LEU A 225 -18.69 -2.69 -7.40
CA LEU A 225 -20.09 -2.69 -7.00
C LEU A 225 -20.59 -1.28 -6.71
N VAL A 226 -19.84 -0.54 -5.90
CA VAL A 226 -20.16 0.85 -5.50
C VAL A 226 -18.88 1.58 -5.12
N GLU A 227 -18.88 2.89 -5.32
CA GLU A 227 -17.81 3.78 -4.88
C GLU A 227 -18.42 5.08 -4.33
N GLY A 228 -17.92 5.53 -3.18
CA GLY A 228 -18.40 6.74 -2.55
C GLY A 228 -17.67 7.09 -1.25
N PRO A 229 -18.09 8.19 -0.59
CA PRO A 229 -17.62 8.50 0.76
C PRO A 229 -18.09 7.41 1.75
N PRO A 230 -17.41 7.25 2.91
CA PRO A 230 -17.70 6.20 3.89
C PRO A 230 -19.16 6.10 4.27
N ASP A 231 -19.80 7.21 4.62
CA ASP A 231 -21.22 7.26 5.05
C ASP A 231 -22.19 6.76 3.96
N GLN A 232 -21.90 7.04 2.69
CA GLN A 232 -22.72 6.56 1.58
C GLN A 232 -22.55 5.05 1.38
N VAL A 233 -21.33 4.55 1.43
CA VAL A 233 -21.02 3.13 1.26
C VAL A 233 -21.62 2.31 2.42
N ALA A 234 -21.53 2.80 3.66
CA ALA A 234 -22.09 2.13 4.84
C ALA A 234 -23.62 1.96 4.77
N ARG A 235 -24.32 2.87 4.09
CA ARG A 235 -25.79 2.84 3.96
C ARG A 235 -26.29 2.09 2.73
N ASP A 236 -25.40 1.75 1.80
CA ASP A 236 -25.79 1.06 0.56
C ASP A 236 -26.31 -0.36 0.85
N PRO A 237 -27.55 -0.69 0.48
CA PRO A 237 -28.13 -2.01 0.77
C PRO A 237 -27.39 -3.15 0.06
N ARG A 238 -26.75 -2.90 -1.09
CA ARG A 238 -25.96 -3.90 -1.81
C ARG A 238 -24.70 -4.26 -1.04
N VAL A 239 -24.05 -3.28 -0.40
CA VAL A 239 -22.88 -3.48 0.46
C VAL A 239 -23.27 -4.29 1.68
N LYS A 240 -24.37 -3.92 2.36
CA LYS A 240 -24.88 -4.67 3.50
C LYS A 240 -25.18 -6.12 3.14
N ALA A 241 -25.80 -6.38 1.98
CA ALA A 241 -26.13 -7.73 1.54
C ALA A 241 -24.89 -8.60 1.31
N VAL A 242 -23.80 -8.02 0.80
CA VAL A 242 -22.53 -8.73 0.56
C VAL A 242 -21.90 -9.18 1.89
N TYR A 243 -21.83 -8.28 2.89
CA TYR A 243 -21.18 -8.59 4.16
C TYR A 243 -22.07 -9.38 5.14
N LEU A 244 -23.41 -9.19 5.11
CA LEU A 244 -24.34 -10.00 5.89
C LEU A 244 -24.51 -11.42 5.34
N GLY A 245 -24.36 -11.61 4.00
CA GLY A 245 -24.40 -12.92 3.36
C GLY A 245 -23.20 -13.80 3.69
N GLU A 246 -22.04 -13.22 4.04
CA GLU A 246 -20.88 -13.96 4.54
C GLU A 246 -21.08 -14.49 5.97
N ALA A 247 -21.76 -13.72 6.82
CA ALA A 247 -22.04 -14.13 8.21
C ALA A 247 -22.99 -15.34 8.33
N THR A 248 -23.72 -15.66 7.26
CA THR A 248 -24.64 -16.83 7.23
C THR A 248 -24.00 -18.12 6.69
N ASN A 249 -22.77 -18.03 6.15
CA ASN A 249 -22.05 -19.16 5.54
C ASN A 249 -20.74 -19.54 6.29
N ALA A 250 -20.54 -19.08 7.50
CA ALA A 250 -19.38 -19.35 8.38
C ALA A 250 -19.71 -20.34 9.48
#